data_49613c005878a4e54f375443082dcf37
#
_entry.id   49613c005878a4e54f375443082dcf37
#
_cell.length_a   1.000
_cell.length_b   1.000
_cell.length_c   1.000
_cell.angle_alpha   90.00
_cell.angle_beta   90.00
_cell.angle_gamma   90.00
#
_symmetry.space_group_name_H-M   'P 1'
#
loop_
_entity.id
_entity.type
_entity.pdbx_description
1 polymer ?
#
loop_
_entity_poly.entity_id
_entity_poly.type
_entity_poly.pdbx_seq_one_letter_code
_entity_poly.pdbx_strand_id
1 'polypeptide(L)'
;GDGQEIEAAQLPNALKDVDYAVINSNYAIEADLNPVKDSLAIEGSSSAYSNILAVKEGKEKTDAIKALKAALESKEVADFIADKYNGSVVSVVENPGDGYDSSVDYSKLSGTKITVAASPTPHAEILAVAKKILEKKNITLDVKEFTDYVQPNNVVDSGEIDANYFQHLPYLENFNKENGTKVVSVAAIHVEPMGLYGGKQSSLDAIEK
;
A
#
# COMPACT_ATOMS: atom_id res chain seq x y z
N GLY A 1 0.26 1.13 22.41
CA GLY A 1 0.17 1.41 22.38
C GLY A 1 0.01 1.33 22.26
N ASP A 2 0.39 1.51 22.72
CA ASP A 2 0.23 1.64 22.62
C ASP A 2 0.20 1.55 22.29
N GLY A 3 0.55 1.25 22.24
CA GLY A 3 0.52 1.43 22.10
C GLY A 3 0.35 0.86 22.01
N GLN A 4 0.63 0.83 22.20
CA GLN A 4 0.35 0.65 22.16
C GLN A 4 0.39 0.12 21.99
N GLU A 5 0.87 -0.15 22.17
CA GLU A 5 0.79 -0.31 22.00
C GLU A 5 0.55 -0.91 21.95
N ILE A 6 0.98 -1.06 22.12
CA ILE A 6 0.68 -1.23 22.18
C ILE A 6 0.63 -1.90 21.97
N GLU A 7 0.99 -2.15 22.00
CA GLU A 7 0.92 -2.28 21.76
C GLU A 7 0.85 -2.81 21.21
N ALA A 8 1.19 -3.19 21.30
CA ALA A 8 1.13 -3.18 20.77
C ALA A 8 0.83 -3.83 20.78
N ALA A 9 1.13 -4.15 21.06
CA ALA A 9 1.02 -4.19 20.99
C ALA A 9 0.45 -4.51 21.40
N GLN A 10 0.53 -4.38 21.82
CA GLN A 10 0.16 -4.08 22.08
C GLN A 10 -0.28 -4.12 21.92
N LEU A 11 0.04 -4.22 22.00
CA LEU A 11 -0.28 -3.83 21.69
C LEU A 11 -0.91 -4.18 21.49
N PRO A 12 -0.73 -4.53 21.80
CA PRO A 12 -1.15 -4.35 21.54
C PRO A 12 -1.86 -4.34 21.79
N ASN A 13 -1.81 -4.20 22.28
CA ASN A 13 -2.20 -3.66 22.37
C ASN A 13 -2.36 -3.05 22.52
N ALA A 14 -2.02 -3.29 22.60
CA ALA A 14 -2.04 -2.51 22.44
C ALA A 14 -2.42 -2.26 22.08
N LEU A 15 -2.33 -2.21 22.15
CA LEU A 15 -2.48 -1.68 21.52
C LEU A 15 -3.22 -1.41 21.25
N LYS A 16 -3.18 -1.13 21.71
CA LYS A 16 -3.63 -0.57 21.31
C LYS A 16 -3.84 0.14 21.27
N ASP A 17 -3.59 0.41 21.27
CA ASP A 17 -3.66 1.26 21.08
C ASP A 17 -3.59 1.74 20.67
N VAL A 18 -3.35 1.62 20.88
CA VAL A 18 -3.12 2.16 20.28
C VAL A 18 -3.33 2.27 19.63
N ASP A 19 -3.13 2.47 19.85
CA ASP A 19 -3.20 2.73 19.20
C ASP A 19 -3.09 2.46 18.55
N TYR A 20 -2.92 2.13 18.81
CA TYR A 20 -2.77 1.89 18.22
C TYR A 20 -2.59 1.24 18.03
N ALA A 21 -2.36 1.07 18.30
CA ALA A 21 -1.99 0.59 18.16
C ALA A 21 -1.88 -0.27 17.76
N VAL A 22 -1.67 -0.44 17.87
CA VAL A 22 -1.41 -0.86 17.42
C VAL A 22 -1.28 -1.73 17.26
N ILE A 23 -1.05 -1.96 17.36
CA ILE A 23 -0.78 -2.43 17.18
C ILE A 23 -0.69 -3.16 16.70
N ASN A 24 -0.60 -3.31 16.75
CA ASN A 24 -0.39 -3.70 16.26
C ASN A 24 -0.16 -4.61 15.79
N SER A 25 0.00 -5.00 15.83
CA SER A 25 0.29 -5.54 15.46
C SER A 25 0.72 -6.22 15.48
N ASN A 26 1.05 -6.42 15.87
CA ASN A 26 1.44 -6.66 15.89
C ASN A 26 1.56 -7.19 16.37
N TYR A 27 1.42 -7.36 16.87
CA TYR A 27 1.44 -7.48 17.31
C TYR A 27 1.16 -8.44 17.31
N ALA A 28 1.27 -8.68 17.31
CA ALA A 28 1.00 -9.03 17.06
C ALA A 28 1.13 -9.94 16.64
N ILE A 29 1.51 -10.05 16.49
CA ILE A 29 1.62 -10.37 15.88
C ILE A 29 2.02 -11.10 16.19
N GLU A 30 2.17 -11.18 16.93
CA GLU A 30 2.33 -11.35 17.05
C GLU A 30 2.07 -12.08 17.39
N ALA A 31 1.95 -12.31 17.78
CA ALA A 31 1.43 -12.63 17.88
C ALA A 31 0.93 -13.45 17.62
N ASP A 32 0.92 -13.78 17.47
CA ASP A 32 0.49 -14.04 16.77
C ASP A 32 0.12 -14.06 16.20
N LEU A 33 0.12 -13.94 16.24
CA LEU A 33 -0.31 -13.47 15.50
C LEU A 33 -0.08 -13.56 14.66
N ASN A 34 0.27 -13.86 14.61
CA ASN A 34 0.49 -13.55 13.64
C ASN A 34 0.20 -13.05 13.44
N PRO A 35 0.04 -12.74 13.78
CA PRO A 35 -0.61 -11.95 13.59
C PRO A 35 -0.85 -11.71 13.07
N VAL A 36 -0.51 -12.01 13.14
CA VAL A 36 -0.90 -11.51 12.30
C VAL A 36 -1.89 -11.99 11.63
N LYS A 37 -2.32 -12.51 11.60
CA LYS A 37 -3.32 -12.79 11.06
C LYS A 37 -4.44 -12.62 11.76
N ASP A 38 -4.53 -12.47 12.80
CA ASP A 38 -5.57 -12.25 13.45
C ASP A 38 -5.64 -10.96 13.81
N SER A 39 -5.20 -10.38 14.49
CA SER A 39 -5.41 -9.17 14.96
C SER A 39 -4.80 -8.13 14.34
N LEU A 40 -3.91 -8.17 13.82
CA LEU A 40 -3.32 -7.16 13.27
C LEU A 40 -3.77 -6.94 11.99
N ALA A 41 -3.99 -7.87 11.36
CA ALA A 41 -4.38 -7.76 10.05
C ALA A 41 -5.71 -7.18 9.93
N ILE A 42 -6.56 -7.46 10.81
CA ILE A 42 -7.80 -6.96 10.78
C ILE A 42 -7.88 -5.54 10.79
N GLU A 43 -7.13 -4.97 11.60
CA GLU A 43 -7.05 -3.64 11.68
C GLU A 43 -6.51 -3.11 10.44
N GLY A 44 -5.73 -3.86 9.74
CA GLY A 44 -5.01 -3.42 8.60
C GLY A 44 -5.80 -2.76 7.52
N SER A 45 -6.86 -3.36 7.08
CA SER A 45 -7.59 -2.82 5.94
C SER A 45 -8.21 -1.47 6.22
N SER A 46 -8.45 -1.14 7.48
CA SER A 46 -9.03 0.14 7.82
C SER A 46 -8.02 1.08 8.47
N SER A 47 -6.78 0.68 8.55
CA SER A 47 -5.74 1.49 9.18
C SER A 47 -5.43 2.73 8.36
N ALA A 48 -5.28 3.86 9.04
CA ALA A 48 -4.86 5.10 8.40
C ALA A 48 -3.44 4.98 7.86
N TYR A 49 -2.68 4.00 8.35
CA TYR A 49 -1.30 3.82 7.94
C TYR A 49 -1.11 2.78 6.83
N SER A 50 -2.22 2.33 6.22
CA SER A 50 -2.10 1.48 5.06
C SER A 50 -1.51 2.27 3.91
N ASN A 51 -0.59 1.65 3.19
CA ASN A 51 0.00 2.25 2.00
C ASN A 51 -1.00 2.10 0.86
N ILE A 52 -1.22 3.17 0.14
CA ILE A 52 -2.33 3.27 -0.80
C ILE A 52 -1.87 3.46 -2.24
N LEU A 53 -2.71 3.00 -3.16
CA LEU A 53 -2.60 3.34 -4.56
C LEU A 53 -3.42 4.60 -4.75
N ALA A 54 -2.82 5.64 -5.32
CA ALA A 54 -3.49 6.93 -5.47
C ALA A 54 -3.40 7.43 -6.91
N VAL A 55 -4.42 8.17 -7.33
CA VAL A 55 -4.53 8.70 -8.69
C VAL A 55 -5.07 10.11 -8.64
N LYS A 56 -5.03 10.81 -9.75
CA LYS A 56 -5.63 12.14 -9.87
C LYS A 56 -7.15 12.00 -9.68
N GLU A 57 -7.73 12.92 -8.95
CA GLU A 57 -9.18 12.95 -8.74
C GLU A 57 -9.88 12.95 -10.10
N GLY A 58 -10.85 12.10 -10.25
CA GLY A 58 -11.60 11.95 -11.50
C GLY A 58 -11.14 10.75 -12.33
N LYS A 59 -9.99 10.16 -11.99
CA LYS A 59 -9.48 9.01 -12.76
C LYS A 59 -9.70 7.69 -12.06
N GLU A 60 -10.29 7.71 -10.86
CA GLU A 60 -10.39 6.52 -10.03
C GLU A 60 -11.15 5.36 -10.66
N LYS A 61 -12.05 5.65 -11.58
CA LYS A 61 -12.89 4.61 -12.18
C LYS A 61 -12.57 4.31 -13.63
N THR A 62 -11.43 4.79 -14.11
CA THR A 62 -11.03 4.45 -15.49
C THR A 62 -10.66 2.98 -15.54
N ASP A 63 -10.83 2.37 -16.71
CA ASP A 63 -10.54 0.94 -16.88
C ASP A 63 -9.08 0.62 -16.57
N ALA A 64 -8.16 1.49 -16.97
CA ALA A 64 -6.75 1.27 -16.69
C ALA A 64 -6.48 1.22 -15.19
N ILE A 65 -7.07 2.12 -14.41
CA ILE A 65 -6.87 2.14 -12.97
C ILE A 65 -7.58 0.97 -12.30
N LYS A 66 -8.74 0.57 -12.79
CA LYS A 66 -9.40 -0.62 -12.28
C LYS A 66 -8.54 -1.86 -12.50
N ALA A 67 -7.89 -1.96 -13.66
CA ALA A 67 -7.03 -3.08 -13.97
C ALA A 67 -5.81 -3.11 -13.03
N LEU A 68 -5.22 -1.95 -12.77
CA LEU A 68 -4.07 -1.85 -11.88
C LEU A 68 -4.47 -2.20 -10.44
N LYS A 69 -5.61 -1.68 -9.98
CA LYS A 69 -6.12 -1.97 -8.66
C LYS A 69 -6.34 -3.47 -8.49
N ALA A 70 -6.97 -4.12 -9.46
CA ALA A 70 -7.25 -5.55 -9.39
C ALA A 70 -5.95 -6.36 -9.33
N ALA A 71 -4.92 -5.96 -10.07
CA ALA A 71 -3.64 -6.65 -10.05
C ALA A 71 -2.98 -6.54 -8.68
N LEU A 72 -3.05 -5.35 -8.06
CA LEU A 72 -2.47 -5.16 -6.73
C LEU A 72 -3.28 -5.87 -5.64
N GLU A 73 -4.56 -6.08 -5.87
CA GLU A 73 -5.43 -6.75 -4.91
C GLU A 73 -5.50 -8.26 -5.16
N SER A 74 -4.58 -8.79 -5.93
CA SER A 74 -4.58 -10.21 -6.27
C SER A 74 -3.98 -11.09 -5.17
N LYS A 75 -4.37 -12.36 -5.20
CA LYS A 75 -3.78 -13.34 -4.32
C LYS A 75 -2.29 -13.48 -4.58
N GLU A 76 -1.89 -13.35 -5.84
CA GLU A 76 -0.48 -13.46 -6.21
C GLU A 76 0.35 -12.38 -5.52
N VAL A 77 -0.16 -11.15 -5.45
CA VAL A 77 0.52 -10.06 -4.75
C VAL A 77 0.53 -10.32 -3.25
N ALA A 78 -0.60 -10.77 -2.69
CA ALA A 78 -0.67 -11.06 -1.25
C ALA A 78 0.32 -12.15 -0.85
N ASP A 79 0.42 -13.20 -1.67
CA ASP A 79 1.35 -14.30 -1.40
C ASP A 79 2.81 -13.82 -1.51
N PHE A 80 3.10 -12.99 -2.49
CA PHE A 80 4.44 -12.43 -2.67
C PHE A 80 4.84 -11.64 -1.41
N ILE A 81 3.94 -10.81 -0.91
CA ILE A 81 4.20 -10.00 0.28
C ILE A 81 4.47 -10.90 1.49
N ALA A 82 3.64 -11.92 1.67
CA ALA A 82 3.79 -12.82 2.79
C ALA A 82 5.12 -13.57 2.72
N ASP A 83 5.51 -14.00 1.53
CA ASP A 83 6.74 -14.77 1.36
C ASP A 83 8.00 -13.94 1.43
N LYS A 84 7.96 -12.74 0.85
CA LYS A 84 9.19 -11.97 0.74
C LYS A 84 9.57 -11.19 1.99
N TYR A 85 8.61 -10.63 2.67
CA TYR A 85 8.91 -9.64 3.71
C TYR A 85 8.86 -10.17 5.13
N ASN A 86 8.46 -11.41 5.29
CA ASN A 86 8.54 -12.09 6.58
C ASN A 86 7.93 -11.28 7.74
N GLY A 87 6.80 -10.64 7.47
CA GLY A 87 6.07 -9.89 8.49
C GLY A 87 6.41 -8.42 8.59
N SER A 88 7.46 -7.96 7.92
CA SER A 88 7.80 -6.53 7.95
C SER A 88 6.90 -5.73 6.98
N VAL A 89 6.27 -6.40 6.05
CA VAL A 89 5.26 -5.82 5.17
C VAL A 89 4.10 -6.81 5.17
N VAL A 90 2.90 -6.32 5.40
CA VAL A 90 1.71 -7.19 5.52
C VAL A 90 0.61 -6.68 4.61
N SER A 91 0.06 -7.58 3.79
CA SER A 91 -1.05 -7.24 2.91
C SER A 91 -2.31 -6.95 3.74
N VAL A 92 -3.06 -5.91 3.35
CA VAL A 92 -4.32 -5.60 4.01
C VAL A 92 -5.51 -5.83 3.08
N VAL A 93 -5.29 -6.47 1.95
CA VAL A 93 -6.36 -6.79 1.01
C VAL A 93 -7.17 -7.93 1.59
N GLU A 94 -8.46 -7.69 1.84
CA GLU A 94 -9.30 -8.67 2.54
C GLU A 94 -9.70 -9.88 1.73
N ASN A 95 -9.99 -9.70 0.47
CA ASN A 95 -10.44 -10.81 -0.38
C ASN A 95 -9.63 -10.80 -1.67
N PRO A 96 -8.37 -11.26 -1.60
CA PRO A 96 -7.53 -11.24 -2.79
C PRO A 96 -8.15 -12.03 -3.93
N GLY A 97 -8.14 -11.46 -5.11
CA GLY A 97 -8.75 -12.07 -6.29
C GLY A 97 -7.73 -12.65 -7.24
N ASP A 98 -8.18 -12.90 -8.46
CA ASP A 98 -7.32 -13.50 -9.48
C ASP A 98 -6.43 -12.48 -10.19
N GLY A 99 -6.57 -11.21 -9.87
CA GLY A 99 -5.77 -10.16 -10.47
C GLY A 99 -6.47 -9.40 -11.58
N TYR A 100 -7.69 -9.74 -11.90
CA TYR A 100 -8.44 -9.11 -12.99
C TYR A 100 -9.80 -8.63 -12.51
N ASP A 101 -10.27 -7.55 -13.11
CA ASP A 101 -11.56 -6.94 -12.77
C ASP A 101 -12.57 -7.33 -13.84
N SER A 102 -13.62 -8.05 -13.47
CA SER A 102 -14.59 -8.56 -14.42
C SER A 102 -15.37 -7.45 -15.13
N SER A 103 -15.37 -6.23 -14.58
CA SER A 103 -16.06 -5.11 -15.22
C SER A 103 -15.22 -4.41 -16.28
N VAL A 104 -13.94 -4.81 -16.41
CA VAL A 104 -13.03 -4.20 -17.36
C VAL A 104 -12.95 -5.04 -18.63
N ASP A 105 -13.06 -4.37 -19.78
CA ASP A 105 -12.86 -5.04 -21.05
C ASP A 105 -11.37 -4.96 -21.38
N TYR A 106 -10.64 -6.02 -21.07
CA TYR A 106 -9.19 -6.03 -21.23
C TYR A 106 -8.77 -5.97 -22.71
N SER A 107 -9.64 -6.35 -23.61
CA SER A 107 -9.30 -6.28 -25.01
C SER A 107 -9.13 -4.83 -25.45
N LYS A 108 -9.85 -3.93 -24.81
CA LYS A 108 -9.74 -2.50 -25.12
C LYS A 108 -8.49 -1.88 -24.52
N LEU A 109 -7.91 -2.53 -23.52
CA LEU A 109 -6.70 -2.03 -22.88
C LEU A 109 -5.43 -2.65 -23.49
N SER A 110 -5.59 -3.62 -24.38
CA SER A 110 -4.43 -4.27 -25.00
C SER A 110 -3.57 -3.21 -25.68
N GLY A 111 -2.28 -3.22 -25.41
CA GLY A 111 -1.34 -2.24 -25.94
C GLY A 111 -1.21 -0.96 -25.11
N THR A 112 -1.98 -0.85 -24.03
CA THR A 112 -1.94 0.34 -23.16
C THR A 112 -0.73 0.29 -22.23
N LYS A 113 -0.20 1.45 -21.91
CA LYS A 113 0.85 1.58 -20.90
C LYS A 113 0.28 2.35 -19.71
N ILE A 114 0.51 1.84 -18.50
CA ILE A 114 0.11 2.51 -17.25
C ILE A 114 1.39 2.89 -16.54
N THR A 115 1.52 4.16 -16.12
CA THR A 115 2.71 4.61 -15.41
C THR A 115 2.40 4.77 -13.93
N VAL A 116 3.32 4.36 -13.07
CA VAL A 116 3.17 4.46 -11.62
C VAL A 116 4.45 4.98 -11.00
N ALA A 117 4.34 6.00 -10.17
CA ALA A 117 5.46 6.51 -9.39
C ALA A 117 5.49 5.75 -8.07
N ALA A 118 6.62 5.20 -7.70
CA ALA A 118 6.73 4.36 -6.50
C ALA A 118 8.10 4.49 -5.86
N SER A 119 8.13 4.23 -4.55
CA SER A 119 9.41 4.10 -3.85
C SER A 119 10.02 2.75 -4.22
N PRO A 120 11.35 2.62 -4.15
CA PRO A 120 12.00 1.36 -4.58
C PRO A 120 11.60 0.14 -3.77
N THR A 121 11.49 0.26 -2.46
CA THR A 121 11.20 -0.87 -1.56
C THR A 121 10.20 -0.44 -0.51
N PRO A 122 9.17 -1.20 -0.26
CA PRO A 122 8.76 -2.44 -0.95
C PRO A 122 7.86 -2.17 -2.16
N HIS A 123 7.56 -0.91 -2.43
CA HIS A 123 6.51 -0.52 -3.37
C HIS A 123 6.79 -0.97 -4.80
N ALA A 124 7.96 -0.63 -5.33
CA ALA A 124 8.28 -1.03 -6.70
C ALA A 124 8.40 -2.54 -6.83
N GLU A 125 8.85 -3.21 -5.76
CA GLU A 125 8.96 -4.67 -5.75
C GLU A 125 7.59 -5.33 -5.84
N ILE A 126 6.63 -4.79 -5.13
CA ILE A 126 5.25 -5.29 -5.16
C ILE A 126 4.64 -5.03 -6.54
N LEU A 127 4.91 -3.85 -7.09
CA LEU A 127 4.40 -3.52 -8.43
C LEU A 127 4.99 -4.43 -9.51
N ALA A 128 6.16 -5.00 -9.28
CA ALA A 128 6.73 -5.94 -10.26
C ALA A 128 5.87 -7.19 -10.40
N VAL A 129 5.17 -7.60 -9.34
CA VAL A 129 4.25 -8.72 -9.40
C VAL A 129 3.00 -8.32 -10.19
N ALA A 130 2.47 -7.13 -9.90
CA ALA A 130 1.31 -6.62 -10.62
C ALA A 130 1.62 -6.47 -12.10
N LYS A 131 2.86 -6.11 -12.42
CA LYS A 131 3.30 -5.96 -13.81
C LYS A 131 3.12 -7.26 -14.58
N LYS A 132 3.50 -8.39 -13.96
CA LYS A 132 3.37 -9.69 -14.62
C LYS A 132 1.91 -10.04 -14.89
N ILE A 133 1.03 -9.69 -13.96
CA ILE A 133 -0.39 -9.96 -14.09
C ILE A 133 -0.95 -9.17 -15.27
N LEU A 134 -0.57 -7.91 -15.38
CA LEU A 134 -1.06 -7.03 -16.45
C LEU A 134 -0.46 -7.41 -17.80
N GLU A 135 0.77 -7.91 -17.81
CA GLU A 135 1.41 -8.33 -19.06
C GLU A 135 0.65 -9.45 -19.75
N LYS A 136 -0.02 -10.30 -18.98
CA LYS A 136 -0.80 -11.38 -19.55
C LYS A 136 -1.99 -10.85 -20.36
N LYS A 137 -2.35 -9.60 -20.15
CA LYS A 137 -3.42 -8.93 -20.89
C LYS A 137 -2.86 -7.90 -21.87
N ASN A 138 -1.57 -7.99 -22.16
CA ASN A 138 -0.88 -7.08 -23.06
C ASN A 138 -0.95 -5.62 -22.59
N ILE A 139 -0.91 -5.42 -21.28
CA ILE A 139 -0.87 -4.10 -20.67
C ILE A 139 0.52 -3.95 -20.07
N THR A 140 1.21 -2.86 -20.39
CA THR A 140 2.53 -2.57 -19.86
C THR A 140 2.39 -1.72 -18.59
N LEU A 141 2.98 -2.17 -17.50
CA LEU A 141 3.06 -1.36 -16.29
C LEU A 141 4.48 -0.78 -16.22
N ASP A 142 4.58 0.53 -16.33
CA ASP A 142 5.87 1.22 -16.33
C ASP A 142 6.04 1.88 -14.96
N VAL A 143 6.92 1.31 -14.13
CA VAL A 143 7.14 1.80 -12.77
C VAL A 143 8.31 2.78 -12.77
N LYS A 144 8.04 3.99 -12.30
CA LYS A 144 9.05 5.04 -12.20
C LYS A 144 9.42 5.18 -10.74
N GLU A 145 10.66 4.90 -10.39
CA GLU A 145 11.08 4.94 -8.99
C GLU A 145 11.48 6.35 -8.57
N PHE A 146 10.99 6.75 -7.41
CA PHE A 146 11.31 8.04 -6.80
C PHE A 146 11.81 7.79 -5.39
N THR A 147 12.79 8.56 -4.97
CA THR A 147 13.32 8.43 -3.62
C THR A 147 12.87 9.58 -2.72
N ASP A 148 12.16 10.56 -3.27
CA ASP A 148 11.63 11.66 -2.49
C ASP A 148 10.13 11.47 -2.26
N TYR A 149 9.55 12.27 -1.37
CA TYR A 149 8.13 12.15 -1.04
C TYR A 149 7.26 13.26 -1.63
N VAL A 150 7.85 14.17 -2.39
CA VAL A 150 7.12 15.31 -2.96
C VAL A 150 6.70 15.06 -4.40
N GLN A 151 7.64 14.64 -5.22
CA GLN A 151 7.38 14.48 -6.65
C GLN A 151 6.30 13.47 -7.00
N PRO A 152 6.18 12.32 -6.31
CA PRO A 152 5.15 11.36 -6.72
C PRO A 152 3.73 11.92 -6.73
N ASN A 153 3.40 12.83 -5.81
CA ASN A 153 2.08 13.44 -5.83
C ASN A 153 1.98 14.56 -6.88
N ASN A 154 3.05 15.31 -7.07
CA ASN A 154 3.03 16.37 -8.07
C ASN A 154 2.87 15.81 -9.49
N VAL A 155 3.57 14.73 -9.81
CA VAL A 155 3.50 14.16 -11.18
C VAL A 155 2.16 13.49 -11.45
N VAL A 156 1.49 12.99 -10.40
CA VAL A 156 0.15 12.42 -10.57
C VAL A 156 -0.87 13.56 -10.70
N ASP A 157 -0.74 14.59 -9.88
CA ASP A 157 -1.65 15.71 -9.93
C ASP A 157 -1.57 16.43 -11.28
N SER A 158 -0.39 16.53 -11.87
CA SER A 158 -0.21 17.19 -13.16
C SER A 158 -0.66 16.32 -14.34
N GLY A 159 -0.86 15.03 -14.11
CA GLY A 159 -1.24 14.10 -15.17
C GLY A 159 -0.06 13.50 -15.91
N GLU A 160 1.15 13.80 -15.48
CA GLU A 160 2.35 13.27 -16.12
C GLU A 160 2.47 11.75 -15.89
N ILE A 161 2.09 11.28 -14.72
CA ILE A 161 2.12 9.86 -14.36
C ILE A 161 0.72 9.48 -13.90
N ASP A 162 0.29 8.27 -14.20
CA ASP A 162 -1.09 7.86 -13.99
C ASP A 162 -1.46 7.61 -12.53
N ALA A 163 -0.53 7.08 -11.74
CA ALA A 163 -0.81 6.71 -10.37
C ALA A 163 0.45 6.76 -9.54
N ASN A 164 0.30 6.72 -8.21
CA ASN A 164 1.48 6.50 -7.38
C ASN A 164 1.16 5.49 -6.28
N TYR A 165 2.21 4.90 -5.75
CA TYR A 165 2.12 3.91 -4.69
C TYR A 165 3.37 4.08 -3.83
N PHE A 166 3.26 4.87 -2.75
CA PHE A 166 4.41 5.17 -1.91
C PHE A 166 4.04 5.73 -0.53
N GLN A 167 2.76 5.98 -0.26
CA GLN A 167 2.35 6.79 0.89
C GLN A 167 1.12 6.22 1.58
N HIS A 168 0.86 6.71 2.79
CA HIS A 168 -0.38 6.41 3.49
C HIS A 168 -1.31 7.62 3.43
N LEU A 169 -2.56 7.40 3.78
CA LEU A 169 -3.61 8.40 3.59
C LEU A 169 -3.38 9.72 4.34
N PRO A 170 -2.95 9.73 5.60
CA PRO A 170 -2.73 11.00 6.29
C PRO A 170 -1.70 11.89 5.58
N TYR A 171 -0.65 11.28 5.04
CA TYR A 171 0.35 12.05 4.30
C TYR A 171 -0.28 12.66 3.05
N LEU A 172 -1.07 11.86 2.33
CA LEU A 172 -1.71 12.34 1.11
C LEU A 172 -2.68 13.49 1.40
N GLU A 173 -3.49 13.35 2.44
CA GLU A 173 -4.46 14.38 2.78
C GLU A 173 -3.75 15.68 3.14
N ASN A 174 -2.69 15.58 3.91
CA ASN A 174 -1.92 16.75 4.30
C ASN A 174 -1.21 17.39 3.11
N PHE A 175 -0.66 16.55 2.22
CA PHE A 175 0.00 17.04 1.02
C PHE A 175 -0.98 17.83 0.15
N ASN A 176 -2.17 17.29 -0.07
CA ASN A 176 -3.18 17.98 -0.87
C ASN A 176 -3.55 19.32 -0.26
N LYS A 177 -3.70 19.34 1.05
CA LYS A 177 -4.09 20.55 1.75
C LYS A 177 -3.01 21.62 1.61
N GLU A 178 -1.77 21.24 1.77
CA GLU A 178 -0.66 22.19 1.73
C GLU A 178 -0.30 22.65 0.32
N ASN A 179 -0.53 21.82 -0.67
CA ASN A 179 -0.09 22.09 -2.04
C ASN A 179 -1.21 22.36 -3.04
N GLY A 180 -2.44 22.28 -2.60
CA GLY A 180 -3.59 22.52 -3.49
C GLY A 180 -3.75 21.44 -4.55
N THR A 181 -3.21 20.26 -4.30
CA THR A 181 -3.30 19.15 -5.26
C THR A 181 -4.55 18.33 -5.02
N LYS A 182 -4.93 17.51 -5.99
CA LYS A 182 -6.16 16.72 -5.94
C LYS A 182 -5.88 15.27 -6.32
N VAL A 183 -5.16 14.60 -5.45
CA VAL A 183 -4.82 13.19 -5.62
C VAL A 183 -5.65 12.40 -4.62
N VAL A 184 -6.25 11.29 -5.05
CA VAL A 184 -7.17 10.51 -4.20
C VAL A 184 -6.74 9.05 -4.13
N SER A 185 -7.06 8.42 -3.00
CA SER A 185 -6.77 7.00 -2.78
C SER A 185 -7.80 6.13 -3.48
N VAL A 186 -7.36 5.06 -4.13
CA VAL A 186 -8.27 4.09 -4.73
C VAL A 186 -8.21 2.71 -4.08
N ALA A 187 -7.14 2.41 -3.35
CA ALA A 187 -7.03 1.10 -2.69
C ALA A 187 -5.98 1.14 -1.60
N ALA A 188 -6.21 0.36 -0.55
CA ALA A 188 -5.22 0.15 0.51
C ALA A 188 -4.59 -1.21 0.28
N ILE A 189 -3.28 -1.29 0.21
CA ILE A 189 -2.59 -2.50 -0.21
C ILE A 189 -1.81 -3.19 0.92
N HIS A 190 -1.02 -2.43 1.69
CA HIS A 190 -0.20 -3.06 2.73
C HIS A 190 0.08 -2.09 3.87
N VAL A 191 0.48 -2.66 5.01
CA VAL A 191 1.03 -1.89 6.12
C VAL A 191 2.45 -2.35 6.36
N GLU A 192 3.24 -1.50 7.00
CA GLU A 192 4.60 -1.82 7.38
C GLU A 192 4.66 -1.70 8.90
N PRO A 193 4.31 -2.77 9.62
CA PRO A 193 4.16 -2.69 11.07
C PRO A 193 5.36 -2.14 11.82
N MET A 194 6.57 -2.45 11.34
CA MET A 194 7.75 -1.92 11.98
C MET A 194 7.80 -0.41 11.92
N GLY A 195 7.36 0.16 10.83
CA GLY A 195 7.32 1.61 10.67
C GLY A 195 6.35 2.28 11.61
N LEU A 196 5.37 1.57 12.09
CA LEU A 196 4.40 2.15 13.00
C LEU A 196 4.97 2.37 14.38
N TYR A 197 6.00 1.62 14.75
CA TYR A 197 6.59 1.76 16.07
C TYR A 197 7.75 2.73 16.07
N GLY A 198 8.00 3.17 14.96
CA GLY A 198 8.97 4.05 14.82
C GLY A 198 10.14 4.14 15.45
N GLY A 199 10.35 4.08 15.78
CA GLY A 199 11.02 4.13 16.10
C GLY A 199 12.14 3.70 16.18
N LYS A 200 12.54 3.54 16.36
CA LYS A 200 13.55 3.33 16.24
C LYS A 200 14.15 3.04 15.38
N GLN A 201 13.95 2.95 15.26
CA GLN A 201 14.43 3.04 14.52
C GLN A 201 14.64 3.12 13.75
N SER A 202 14.60 2.99 13.84
CA SER A 202 14.91 3.37 13.16
C SER A 202 14.95 3.26 12.40
N SER A 203 14.96 3.13 12.57
CA SER A 203 15.10 3.35 12.08
C SER A 203 15.09 3.22 11.58
N LEU A 204 15.19 3.02 11.90
CA LEU A 204 15.25 3.19 11.77
C LEU A 204 15.55 3.48 11.42
N ASP A 205 15.85 3.41 11.61
CA ASP A 205 16.16 3.87 11.58
C ASP A 205 16.15 3.90 11.62
N ALA A 206 16.20 3.59 12.02
CA ALA A 206 16.12 3.83 12.43
C ALA A 206 15.93 3.46 12.56
N ILE A 207 15.95 3.29 12.77
CA ILE A 207 15.75 3.34 13.18
C ILE A 207 15.94 3.27 13.18
N GLU A 208 16.13 3.25 13.42
CA GLU A 208 16.29 3.59 13.76
C GLU A 208 16.52 3.69 13.78
N LYS A 209 16.56 3.35 14.10
CA LYS A 209 16.77 3.69 14.46
C LYS A 209 16.80 3.84 14.64
#